data_73152a9023e94d7b05527b7f80ad6d99
#
_entry.id   73152a9023e94d7b05527b7f80ad6d99
#
_cell.length_a   1.000
_cell.length_b   1.000
_cell.length_c   1.000
_cell.angle_alpha   90.00
_cell.angle_beta   90.00
_cell.angle_gamma   90.00
#
_symmetry.space_group_name_H-M   'P 1'
#
loop_
_entity.id
_entity.type
_entity.pdbx_description
1 polymer ?
#
loop_
_entity_poly.entity_id
_entity_poly.type
_entity_poly.pdbx_seq_one_letter_code
_entity_poly.pdbx_strand_id
1 'polypeptide(L)'
;MKSNIIKLILISTFSTFSVIAFAQQDQAEEKVDLSTTPLIDQAAKAAEEDSQAEEGQANSVDDIARELANPNTVLGTLNFNLDYKTFKGDLPGASEQSAFSLTFQPVLPYPVSKSVNFYLRPAIPIIIKQDVPVSGGFDDKGVELGDISFDAALGKSLPGGYVVVGGVVGTFPTATDDALGLDQWLLGPEVALAKIFKWGVLGALVTHQWDIAGEDSYSTSITGGQYFYVYNLTNGWQINASPTWSYNHKADSGQGWTFPVGFGVSKTTILGGRPWKFGLQYWQYVKQADVFGPDWQVRFTLTPVVPLPWGKK
;
A
#
# COMPACT_ATOMS: atom_id res chain seq x y z
N MET A 1 -2.44 32.93 7.17
CA MET A 1 -1.64 32.14 8.12
C MET A 1 -2.40 30.96 8.72
N LYS A 2 -3.59 31.12 9.33
CA LYS A 2 -4.32 30.00 9.96
C LYS A 2 -4.81 28.91 8.98
N SER A 3 -5.20 29.28 7.76
CA SER A 3 -5.64 28.30 6.70
C SER A 3 -4.52 27.38 6.24
N ASN A 4 -3.30 27.90 6.11
CA ASN A 4 -2.15 27.13 5.62
C ASN A 4 -1.65 26.11 6.65
N ILE A 5 -1.82 26.36 7.95
CA ILE A 5 -1.48 25.38 9.00
C ILE A 5 -2.38 24.16 8.92
N ILE A 6 -3.68 24.35 8.63
CA ILE A 6 -4.65 23.26 8.53
C ILE A 6 -4.35 22.39 7.31
N LYS A 7 -4.05 22.98 6.15
CA LYS A 7 -3.64 22.23 4.95
C LYS A 7 -2.33 21.46 5.16
N LEU A 8 -1.37 22.03 5.90
CA LEU A 8 -0.08 21.36 6.19
C LEU A 8 -0.22 20.12 7.10
N ILE A 9 -1.17 20.15 8.04
CA ILE A 9 -1.41 19.01 8.96
C ILE A 9 -2.02 17.82 8.23
N LEU A 10 -2.85 18.05 7.21
CA LEU A 10 -3.51 16.99 6.41
C LEU A 10 -2.58 16.27 5.44
N ILE A 11 -1.45 16.87 5.04
CA ILE A 11 -0.44 16.27 4.16
C ILE A 11 0.14 14.95 4.71
N SER A 12 0.17 14.80 6.04
CA SER A 12 0.73 13.60 6.69
C SER A 12 -0.14 12.33 6.52
N THR A 13 -1.35 12.45 5.97
CA THR A 13 -2.29 11.32 5.88
C THR A 13 -2.32 10.60 4.53
N PHE A 14 -1.61 11.09 3.49
CA PHE A 14 -1.84 10.67 2.11
C PHE A 14 -0.82 9.71 1.47
N SER A 15 0.08 9.09 2.20
CA SER A 15 0.99 8.09 1.62
C SER A 15 0.57 6.67 1.96
N THR A 16 -0.50 6.18 1.37
CA THR A 16 -0.90 4.78 1.50
C THR A 16 -0.46 3.96 0.28
N PHE A 17 0.80 3.56 0.24
CA PHE A 17 1.28 2.53 -0.68
C PHE A 17 1.28 1.17 0.01
N SER A 18 0.55 0.23 -0.54
CA SER A 18 0.60 -1.16 -0.10
C SER A 18 1.46 -1.95 -1.08
N VAL A 19 2.63 -2.38 -0.65
CA VAL A 19 3.50 -3.30 -1.39
C VAL A 19 3.30 -4.72 -0.86
N ILE A 20 3.15 -5.64 -1.76
CA ILE A 20 2.92 -7.06 -1.51
C ILE A 20 4.19 -7.84 -1.85
N ALA A 21 4.64 -8.69 -1.00
CA ALA A 21 5.96 -9.30 -0.93
C ALA A 21 6.09 -10.82 -1.33
N PHE A 22 7.18 -11.48 -1.37
CA PHE A 22 7.75 -12.60 -2.12
C PHE A 22 7.89 -14.00 -1.56
N ALA A 23 8.22 -14.92 -2.45
CA ALA A 23 9.21 -15.97 -2.21
C ALA A 23 9.88 -16.49 -3.48
N GLN A 24 11.12 -16.88 -3.40
CA GLN A 24 11.86 -17.56 -4.45
C GLN A 24 12.41 -18.90 -3.96
N GLN A 25 12.38 -19.85 -4.84
CA GLN A 25 13.03 -21.14 -4.71
C GLN A 25 14.38 -21.09 -5.44
N ASP A 26 15.44 -21.53 -4.78
CA ASP A 26 16.72 -21.76 -5.40
C ASP A 26 16.74 -23.20 -5.95
N GLN A 27 17.30 -23.36 -7.16
CA GLN A 27 17.58 -24.60 -7.88
C GLN A 27 16.51 -25.16 -8.83
N ALA A 28 16.88 -25.16 -10.00
CA ALA A 28 16.75 -25.94 -11.22
C ALA A 28 16.31 -25.09 -12.41
N GLU A 29 17.16 -25.05 -13.43
CA GLU A 29 16.83 -24.56 -14.77
C GLU A 29 15.78 -25.47 -15.40
N GLU A 30 14.52 -25.25 -15.05
CA GLU A 30 13.40 -25.77 -15.84
C GLU A 30 12.70 -24.57 -16.47
N LYS A 31 12.49 -24.65 -17.78
CA LYS A 31 11.85 -23.62 -18.59
C LYS A 31 10.45 -23.34 -18.06
N VAL A 32 10.30 -22.35 -17.19
CA VAL A 32 9.00 -21.91 -16.71
C VAL A 32 8.33 -21.08 -17.81
N ASP A 33 7.28 -21.63 -18.37
CA ASP A 33 6.34 -20.90 -19.23
C ASP A 33 5.67 -19.79 -18.44
N LEU A 34 5.91 -18.55 -18.85
CA LEU A 34 5.51 -17.31 -18.16
C LEU A 34 4.02 -16.95 -18.33
N SER A 35 3.14 -17.94 -18.48
CA SER A 35 1.70 -17.68 -18.39
C SER A 35 1.26 -17.69 -16.93
N THR A 36 0.65 -16.59 -16.45
CA THR A 36 0.02 -16.50 -15.13
C THR A 36 -1.15 -17.46 -14.93
N THR A 37 -1.62 -18.03 -16.03
CA THR A 37 -2.67 -19.03 -16.13
C THR A 37 -2.40 -20.29 -15.29
N PRO A 38 -1.17 -20.86 -15.20
CA PRO A 38 -0.96 -22.10 -14.46
C PRO A 38 -1.24 -22.02 -12.96
N LEU A 39 -0.90 -20.91 -12.29
CA LEU A 39 -1.12 -20.79 -10.84
C LEU A 39 -2.61 -20.57 -10.50
N ILE A 40 -3.31 -19.81 -11.32
CA ILE A 40 -4.74 -19.57 -11.15
C ILE A 40 -5.52 -20.85 -11.53
N ASP A 41 -5.13 -21.52 -12.60
CA ASP A 41 -5.75 -22.79 -13.04
C ASP A 41 -5.45 -23.93 -12.07
N GLN A 42 -4.24 -24.01 -11.47
CA GLN A 42 -3.93 -24.96 -10.41
C GLN A 42 -4.76 -24.70 -9.16
N ALA A 43 -4.91 -23.44 -8.77
CA ALA A 43 -5.72 -23.03 -7.64
C ALA A 43 -7.23 -23.33 -7.88
N ALA A 44 -7.71 -23.09 -9.09
CA ALA A 44 -9.08 -23.42 -9.49
C ALA A 44 -9.31 -24.94 -9.54
N LYS A 45 -8.38 -25.72 -10.10
CA LYS A 45 -8.44 -27.19 -10.10
C LYS A 45 -8.34 -27.78 -8.70
N ALA A 46 -7.48 -27.24 -7.83
CA ALA A 46 -7.39 -27.67 -6.43
C ALA A 46 -8.69 -27.41 -5.65
N ALA A 47 -9.49 -26.43 -6.07
CA ALA A 47 -10.81 -26.17 -5.51
C ALA A 47 -11.90 -27.13 -6.02
N GLU A 48 -11.70 -27.75 -7.21
CA GLU A 48 -12.65 -28.69 -7.82
C GLU A 48 -12.38 -30.16 -7.44
N GLU A 49 -11.15 -30.53 -7.03
CA GLU A 49 -10.74 -31.88 -6.62
C GLU A 49 -10.82 -32.10 -5.11
N ASP A 50 -11.98 -31.87 -4.52
CA ASP A 50 -12.22 -31.91 -3.07
C ASP A 50 -12.48 -33.36 -2.58
N SER A 51 -11.43 -34.20 -2.44
CA SER A 51 -11.45 -35.35 -1.51
C SER A 51 -10.10 -36.09 -1.29
N GLN A 52 -8.98 -35.70 -1.94
CA GLN A 52 -7.65 -36.29 -1.71
C GLN A 52 -6.51 -35.28 -1.59
N ALA A 53 -6.80 -33.99 -1.39
CA ALA A 53 -5.90 -32.88 -1.73
C ALA A 53 -5.54 -31.92 -0.59
N GLU A 54 -5.79 -32.20 0.70
CA GLU A 54 -5.49 -31.23 1.77
C GLU A 54 -4.00 -30.81 1.81
N GLU A 55 -3.06 -31.76 1.59
CA GLU A 55 -1.62 -31.40 1.56
C GLU A 55 -1.24 -30.69 0.25
N GLY A 56 -1.76 -31.08 -0.91
CA GLY A 56 -1.50 -30.44 -2.20
C GLY A 56 -2.13 -29.04 -2.28
N GLN A 57 -3.29 -28.87 -1.71
CA GLN A 57 -3.99 -27.59 -1.64
C GLN A 57 -3.29 -26.61 -0.69
N ALA A 58 -2.80 -27.09 0.47
CA ALA A 58 -2.03 -26.27 1.40
C ALA A 58 -0.74 -25.74 0.74
N ASN A 59 -0.01 -26.55 0.00
CA ASN A 59 1.20 -26.14 -0.71
C ASN A 59 0.89 -25.09 -1.79
N SER A 60 -0.19 -25.23 -2.54
CA SER A 60 -0.60 -24.25 -3.55
C SER A 60 -1.03 -22.90 -2.95
N VAL A 61 -1.71 -22.92 -1.79
CA VAL A 61 -2.10 -21.69 -1.08
C VAL A 61 -0.87 -20.98 -0.49
N ASP A 62 0.11 -21.72 0.01
CA ASP A 62 1.36 -21.13 0.51
C ASP A 62 2.16 -20.48 -0.62
N ASP A 63 2.23 -21.11 -1.79
CA ASP A 63 2.91 -20.55 -2.97
C ASP A 63 2.20 -19.30 -3.49
N ILE A 64 0.88 -19.27 -3.50
CA ILE A 64 0.10 -18.09 -3.83
C ILE A 64 0.33 -16.98 -2.79
N ALA A 65 0.33 -17.32 -1.50
CA ALA A 65 0.59 -16.36 -0.44
C ALA A 65 1.98 -15.74 -0.57
N ARG A 66 2.96 -16.56 -0.95
CA ARG A 66 4.33 -16.14 -1.26
C ARG A 66 4.37 -15.26 -2.49
N GLU A 67 3.72 -15.61 -3.58
CA GLU A 67 3.69 -14.79 -4.79
C GLU A 67 2.92 -13.49 -4.60
N LEU A 68 1.80 -13.51 -3.87
CA LEU A 68 1.09 -12.30 -3.45
C LEU A 68 1.93 -11.41 -2.54
N ALA A 69 2.98 -11.95 -2.05
CA ALA A 69 3.98 -11.28 -1.28
C ALA A 69 5.11 -10.68 -2.17
N ASN A 70 5.17 -10.70 -3.50
CA ASN A 70 6.18 -10.27 -4.46
C ASN A 70 6.04 -8.79 -4.89
N PRO A 71 7.00 -7.83 -4.64
CA PRO A 71 6.92 -6.48 -5.25
C PRO A 71 7.04 -6.51 -6.78
N ASN A 72 7.57 -7.59 -7.36
CA ASN A 72 7.61 -7.81 -8.80
C ASN A 72 6.65 -8.93 -9.22
N THR A 73 5.51 -9.07 -8.49
CA THR A 73 4.52 -10.14 -8.75
C THR A 73 3.99 -10.09 -10.17
N VAL A 74 3.64 -11.25 -10.66
CA VAL A 74 2.93 -11.41 -11.94
C VAL A 74 1.41 -11.53 -11.75
N LEU A 75 0.93 -11.55 -10.50
CA LEU A 75 -0.48 -11.68 -10.19
C LEU A 75 -1.18 -10.30 -10.22
N GLY A 76 -2.31 -10.24 -10.92
CA GLY A 76 -3.22 -9.10 -10.83
C GLY A 76 -3.97 -9.11 -9.50
N THR A 77 -4.05 -7.97 -8.83
CA THR A 77 -4.77 -7.82 -7.56
C THR A 77 -5.62 -6.56 -7.53
N LEU A 78 -6.73 -6.62 -6.80
CA LEU A 78 -7.52 -5.46 -6.46
C LEU A 78 -7.44 -5.28 -4.94
N ASN A 79 -6.71 -4.28 -4.48
CA ASN A 79 -6.54 -4.05 -3.05
C ASN A 79 -7.58 -3.07 -2.54
N PHE A 80 -8.29 -3.45 -1.48
CA PHE A 80 -9.20 -2.61 -0.73
C PHE A 80 -8.66 -2.48 0.69
N ASN A 81 -8.18 -1.29 1.04
CA ASN A 81 -7.65 -0.99 2.37
C ASN A 81 -8.66 -0.15 3.14
N LEU A 82 -9.19 -0.69 4.23
CA LEU A 82 -10.04 0.04 5.16
C LEU A 82 -9.17 0.46 6.34
N ASP A 83 -9.08 1.75 6.57
CA ASP A 83 -8.25 2.36 7.60
C ASP A 83 -9.12 3.08 8.63
N TYR A 84 -9.04 2.66 9.88
CA TYR A 84 -9.49 3.43 11.02
C TYR A 84 -8.28 4.03 11.73
N LYS A 85 -8.29 5.35 11.92
CA LYS A 85 -7.18 6.11 12.49
C LYS A 85 -7.69 7.04 13.60
N THR A 86 -6.89 7.17 14.66
CA THR A 86 -7.10 8.18 15.71
C THR A 86 -5.99 9.21 15.65
N PHE A 87 -6.24 10.33 16.31
CA PHE A 87 -5.32 11.46 16.33
C PHE A 87 -4.90 11.81 17.74
N LYS A 88 -3.84 12.62 17.85
CA LYS A 88 -3.38 13.30 19.07
C LYS A 88 -2.63 14.57 18.71
N GLY A 89 -2.32 15.40 19.69
CA GLY A 89 -1.54 16.63 19.52
C GLY A 89 -1.95 17.70 20.51
N ASP A 90 -1.34 18.87 20.36
CA ASP A 90 -1.51 20.02 21.27
C ASP A 90 -2.84 20.76 21.08
N LEU A 91 -3.57 20.50 19.96
CA LEU A 91 -4.90 21.07 19.77
C LEU A 91 -5.89 20.51 20.81
N PRO A 92 -6.64 21.38 21.51
CA PRO A 92 -7.70 20.93 22.42
C PRO A 92 -8.70 20.02 21.69
N GLY A 93 -8.94 18.82 22.25
CA GLY A 93 -9.84 17.82 21.66
C GLY A 93 -9.19 16.95 20.56
N ALA A 94 -7.90 17.07 20.25
CA ALA A 94 -7.20 16.27 19.22
C ALA A 94 -7.34 14.76 19.46
N SER A 95 -7.27 14.31 20.69
CA SER A 95 -7.36 12.88 21.07
C SER A 95 -8.77 12.27 20.96
N GLU A 96 -9.77 13.10 20.73
CA GLU A 96 -11.16 12.65 20.52
C GLU A 96 -11.48 12.45 19.03
N GLN A 97 -10.54 12.81 18.15
CA GLN A 97 -10.75 12.81 16.71
C GLN A 97 -10.37 11.48 16.06
N SER A 98 -11.03 11.18 14.94
CA SER A 98 -10.80 9.95 14.21
C SER A 98 -11.00 10.15 12.71
N ALA A 99 -10.50 9.19 11.92
CA ALA A 99 -10.77 9.08 10.50
C ALA A 99 -11.09 7.63 10.13
N PHE A 100 -11.95 7.46 9.14
CA PHE A 100 -12.25 6.17 8.53
C PHE A 100 -12.27 6.35 7.01
N SER A 101 -11.49 5.53 6.32
CA SER A 101 -11.35 5.61 4.86
C SER A 101 -11.24 4.24 4.22
N LEU A 102 -11.64 4.17 2.96
CA LEU A 102 -11.41 3.06 2.05
C LEU A 102 -10.49 3.53 0.92
N THR A 103 -9.34 2.89 0.74
CA THR A 103 -8.49 3.11 -0.43
C THR A 103 -8.61 1.93 -1.37
N PHE A 104 -9.05 2.18 -2.60
CA PHE A 104 -9.01 1.21 -3.70
C PHE A 104 -7.71 1.37 -4.48
N GLN A 105 -6.92 0.28 -4.56
CA GLN A 105 -5.62 0.28 -5.22
C GLN A 105 -5.43 -0.99 -6.06
N PRO A 106 -5.84 -0.99 -7.34
CA PRO A 106 -5.56 -2.09 -8.24
C PRO A 106 -4.07 -2.18 -8.58
N VAL A 107 -3.54 -3.40 -8.67
CA VAL A 107 -2.18 -3.69 -9.11
C VAL A 107 -2.27 -4.69 -10.24
N LEU A 108 -2.02 -4.22 -11.46
CA LEU A 108 -2.11 -5.02 -12.68
C LEU A 108 -0.75 -5.01 -13.39
N PRO A 109 0.19 -5.90 -13.03
CA PRO A 109 1.53 -5.92 -13.61
C PRO A 109 1.49 -6.22 -15.10
N TYR A 110 2.20 -5.43 -15.89
CA TYR A 110 2.40 -5.66 -17.32
C TYR A 110 3.81 -6.23 -17.56
N PRO A 111 3.96 -7.47 -18.07
CA PRO A 111 5.26 -8.07 -18.28
C PRO A 111 5.99 -7.40 -19.44
N VAL A 112 7.11 -6.73 -19.15
CA VAL A 112 7.99 -6.13 -20.14
C VAL A 112 9.03 -7.14 -20.62
N SER A 113 9.53 -7.98 -19.71
CA SER A 113 10.43 -9.10 -20.01
C SER A 113 10.28 -10.19 -18.95
N LYS A 114 11.07 -11.26 -19.06
CA LYS A 114 11.05 -12.40 -18.12
C LYS A 114 11.32 -12.01 -16.66
N SER A 115 12.01 -10.91 -16.40
CA SER A 115 12.39 -10.46 -15.05
C SER A 115 11.95 -9.03 -14.75
N VAL A 116 11.25 -8.36 -15.69
CA VAL A 116 10.87 -6.96 -15.56
C VAL A 116 9.38 -6.81 -15.82
N ASN A 117 8.66 -6.26 -14.84
CA ASN A 117 7.27 -5.86 -14.98
C ASN A 117 7.15 -4.34 -14.88
N PHE A 118 6.22 -3.80 -15.64
CA PHE A 118 5.74 -2.43 -15.47
C PHE A 118 4.49 -2.46 -14.57
N TYR A 119 4.41 -1.50 -13.67
CA TYR A 119 3.29 -1.28 -12.77
C TYR A 119 2.72 0.10 -12.99
N LEU A 120 1.41 0.19 -13.08
CA LEU A 120 0.65 1.42 -12.84
C LEU A 120 -0.31 1.09 -11.69
N ARG A 121 -0.14 1.77 -10.55
CA ARG A 121 -0.90 1.53 -9.32
C ARG A 121 -1.60 2.81 -8.88
N PRO A 122 -2.79 3.12 -9.38
CA PRO A 122 -3.58 4.21 -8.84
C PRO A 122 -4.05 3.88 -7.42
N ALA A 123 -4.07 4.87 -6.54
CA ALA A 123 -4.66 4.78 -5.21
C ALA A 123 -5.79 5.81 -5.11
N ILE A 124 -7.00 5.32 -4.94
CA ILE A 124 -8.24 6.13 -4.94
C ILE A 124 -8.80 6.11 -3.52
N PRO A 125 -8.57 7.17 -2.72
CA PRO A 125 -9.05 7.24 -1.35
C PRO A 125 -10.49 7.77 -1.30
N ILE A 126 -11.38 6.97 -0.73
CA ILE A 126 -12.74 7.35 -0.36
C ILE A 126 -12.73 7.59 1.14
N ILE A 127 -12.83 8.85 1.53
CA ILE A 127 -12.95 9.26 2.93
C ILE A 127 -14.39 8.99 3.34
N ILE A 128 -14.59 8.26 4.42
CA ILE A 128 -15.91 7.95 4.96
C ILE A 128 -16.20 8.87 6.15
N LYS A 129 -15.16 9.17 6.91
CA LYS A 129 -15.12 10.11 8.01
C LYS A 129 -13.72 10.71 8.12
N GLN A 130 -13.62 12.02 8.32
CA GLN A 130 -12.36 12.69 8.61
C GLN A 130 -12.62 13.92 9.46
N ASP A 131 -12.26 13.84 10.72
CA ASP A 131 -12.28 15.03 11.60
C ASP A 131 -11.11 15.93 11.25
N VAL A 132 -11.39 17.18 10.84
CA VAL A 132 -10.39 18.18 10.47
C VAL A 132 -10.43 19.37 11.41
N PRO A 133 -9.27 19.96 11.79
CA PRO A 133 -9.23 21.16 12.60
C PRO A 133 -9.86 22.36 11.86
N VAL A 134 -10.78 23.04 12.54
CA VAL A 134 -11.42 24.28 12.06
C VAL A 134 -11.29 25.38 13.11
N SER A 135 -11.74 26.60 12.78
CA SER A 135 -11.76 27.69 13.77
C SER A 135 -12.76 27.38 14.90
N GLY A 136 -12.23 27.05 16.08
CA GLY A 136 -13.02 26.78 17.28
C GLY A 136 -13.28 25.31 17.58
N GLY A 137 -12.67 24.37 16.85
CA GLY A 137 -12.81 22.93 17.12
C GLY A 137 -12.45 22.02 15.97
N PHE A 138 -13.30 21.04 15.73
CA PHE A 138 -13.16 20.07 14.65
C PHE A 138 -14.48 19.95 13.88
N ASP A 139 -14.37 19.55 12.61
CA ASP A 139 -15.48 19.33 11.70
C ASP A 139 -15.31 17.98 11.02
N ASP A 140 -16.37 17.18 10.98
CA ASP A 140 -16.39 15.89 10.25
C ASP A 140 -16.78 16.16 8.78
N LYS A 141 -15.90 15.80 7.87
CA LYS A 141 -16.11 16.02 6.42
C LYS A 141 -17.01 14.98 5.75
N GLY A 142 -17.41 13.93 6.48
CA GLY A 142 -18.33 12.92 5.94
C GLY A 142 -17.72 12.13 4.80
N VAL A 143 -18.57 11.77 3.80
CA VAL A 143 -18.16 10.94 2.67
C VAL A 143 -17.69 11.81 1.50
N GLU A 144 -16.37 11.76 1.26
CA GLU A 144 -15.69 12.58 0.26
C GLU A 144 -14.65 11.75 -0.51
N LEU A 145 -14.25 12.23 -1.68
CA LEU A 145 -13.05 11.74 -2.38
C LEU A 145 -11.84 12.53 -1.90
N GLY A 146 -10.74 11.85 -1.64
CA GLY A 146 -9.44 12.49 -1.42
C GLY A 146 -8.64 12.66 -2.71
N ASP A 147 -7.40 13.14 -2.58
CA ASP A 147 -6.49 13.25 -3.73
C ASP A 147 -6.06 11.87 -4.22
N ILE A 148 -6.34 11.58 -5.50
CA ILE A 148 -5.92 10.34 -6.16
C ILE A 148 -4.42 10.42 -6.40
N SER A 149 -3.69 9.40 -5.96
CA SER A 149 -2.28 9.24 -6.27
C SER A 149 -2.04 8.04 -7.18
N PHE A 150 -0.88 8.01 -7.80
CA PHE A 150 -0.43 6.86 -8.59
C PHE A 150 1.08 6.69 -8.45
N ASP A 151 1.54 5.48 -8.67
CA ASP A 151 2.93 5.22 -9.07
C ASP A 151 2.96 4.50 -10.43
N ALA A 152 3.99 4.80 -11.21
CA ALA A 152 4.29 4.20 -12.50
C ALA A 152 5.75 3.77 -12.50
N ALA A 153 6.01 2.48 -12.37
CA ALA A 153 7.33 1.97 -12.07
C ALA A 153 7.68 0.69 -12.84
N LEU A 154 8.97 0.45 -13.01
CA LEU A 154 9.55 -0.81 -13.48
C LEU A 154 10.13 -1.57 -12.31
N GLY A 155 9.64 -2.78 -12.07
CA GLY A 155 10.20 -3.73 -11.10
C GLY A 155 11.07 -4.77 -11.79
N LYS A 156 12.23 -5.07 -11.22
CA LYS A 156 13.16 -6.09 -11.73
C LYS A 156 13.61 -7.03 -10.63
N SER A 157 13.42 -8.32 -10.89
CA SER A 157 14.00 -9.39 -10.07
C SER A 157 15.46 -9.64 -10.46
N LEU A 158 16.34 -9.69 -9.46
CA LEU A 158 17.78 -9.88 -9.60
C LEU A 158 18.22 -11.21 -8.96
N PRO A 159 19.38 -11.77 -9.36
CA PRO A 159 19.94 -12.97 -8.72
C PRO A 159 20.08 -12.79 -7.20
N GLY A 160 19.96 -13.90 -6.47
CA GLY A 160 20.06 -13.92 -5.01
C GLY A 160 18.83 -13.38 -4.30
N GLY A 161 17.68 -13.25 -4.97
CA GLY A 161 16.40 -12.84 -4.39
C GLY A 161 16.27 -11.35 -4.13
N TYR A 162 17.05 -10.51 -4.77
CA TYR A 162 16.86 -9.06 -4.71
C TYR A 162 15.82 -8.60 -5.73
N VAL A 163 15.08 -7.55 -5.36
CA VAL A 163 14.16 -6.85 -6.24
C VAL A 163 14.43 -5.38 -6.13
N VAL A 164 14.53 -4.74 -7.27
CA VAL A 164 14.62 -3.30 -7.39
C VAL A 164 13.42 -2.77 -8.17
N VAL A 165 12.89 -1.64 -7.71
CA VAL A 165 11.82 -0.92 -8.40
C VAL A 165 12.30 0.52 -8.59
N GLY A 166 12.01 1.09 -9.75
CA GLY A 166 12.29 2.49 -10.03
C GLY A 166 11.21 3.08 -10.90
N GLY A 167 10.75 4.27 -10.57
CA GLY A 167 9.65 4.90 -11.25
C GLY A 167 9.38 6.33 -10.83
N VAL A 168 8.15 6.74 -11.07
CA VAL A 168 7.62 8.04 -10.69
C VAL A 168 6.33 7.86 -9.89
N VAL A 169 6.13 8.76 -8.94
CA VAL A 169 4.92 8.86 -8.13
C VAL A 169 4.30 10.24 -8.35
N GLY A 170 2.98 10.30 -8.41
CA GLY A 170 2.28 11.57 -8.55
C GLY A 170 0.96 11.60 -7.78
N THR A 171 0.45 12.80 -7.57
CA THR A 171 -0.81 13.06 -6.88
C THR A 171 -1.60 14.10 -7.69
N PHE A 172 -2.89 13.83 -7.88
CA PHE A 172 -3.83 14.71 -8.57
C PHE A 172 -4.69 15.45 -7.55
N PRO A 173 -4.98 16.75 -7.77
CA PRO A 173 -5.89 17.52 -6.91
C PRO A 173 -7.35 17.12 -7.21
N THR A 174 -7.79 15.98 -6.69
CA THR A 174 -9.12 15.40 -6.95
C THR A 174 -10.01 15.38 -5.73
N ALA A 175 -9.51 15.87 -4.59
CA ALA A 175 -10.30 15.94 -3.37
C ALA A 175 -11.56 16.78 -3.59
N THR A 176 -12.68 16.31 -3.07
CA THR A 176 -14.00 16.97 -3.23
C THR A 176 -14.29 18.00 -2.13
N ASP A 177 -13.46 18.01 -1.08
CA ASP A 177 -13.43 19.08 -0.05
C ASP A 177 -12.00 19.60 0.10
N ASP A 178 -11.82 20.93 0.11
CA ASP A 178 -10.51 21.61 0.19
C ASP A 178 -9.71 21.23 1.44
N ALA A 179 -10.36 20.79 2.51
CA ALA A 179 -9.69 20.36 3.72
C ALA A 179 -9.10 18.94 3.59
N LEU A 180 -9.46 18.19 2.56
CA LEU A 180 -9.06 16.80 2.32
C LEU A 180 -8.06 16.64 1.16
N GLY A 181 -7.66 17.72 0.52
CA GLY A 181 -6.71 17.75 -0.58
C GLY A 181 -5.67 18.84 -0.46
N LEU A 182 -4.74 18.83 -1.41
CA LEU A 182 -3.67 19.82 -1.51
C LEU A 182 -3.95 20.91 -2.55
N ASP A 183 -4.94 20.72 -3.42
CA ASP A 183 -5.19 21.57 -4.60
C ASP A 183 -3.95 21.69 -5.52
N GLN A 184 -3.01 20.77 -5.39
CA GLN A 184 -1.74 20.78 -6.12
C GLN A 184 -1.52 19.47 -6.86
N TRP A 185 -0.95 19.57 -8.06
CA TRP A 185 -0.37 18.44 -8.78
C TRP A 185 1.01 18.17 -8.23
N LEU A 186 1.24 16.96 -7.72
CA LEU A 186 2.55 16.55 -7.24
C LEU A 186 3.15 15.51 -8.18
N LEU A 187 4.47 15.56 -8.35
CA LEU A 187 5.22 14.57 -9.11
C LEU A 187 6.62 14.38 -8.50
N GLY A 188 7.17 13.19 -8.62
CA GLY A 188 8.54 12.93 -8.21
C GLY A 188 8.99 11.49 -8.38
N PRO A 189 10.24 11.16 -8.03
CA PRO A 189 10.82 9.84 -8.17
C PRO A 189 10.36 8.86 -7.09
N GLU A 190 10.41 7.58 -7.46
CA GLU A 190 10.20 6.43 -6.60
C GLU A 190 11.34 5.42 -6.78
N VAL A 191 11.84 4.89 -5.67
CA VAL A 191 12.80 3.77 -5.66
C VAL A 191 12.44 2.79 -4.55
N ALA A 192 12.46 1.49 -4.86
CA ALA A 192 12.32 0.44 -3.85
C ALA A 192 13.42 -0.60 -3.97
N LEU A 193 13.78 -1.17 -2.83
CA LEU A 193 14.64 -2.32 -2.70
C LEU A 193 14.00 -3.35 -1.77
N ALA A 194 13.98 -4.60 -2.21
CA ALA A 194 13.54 -5.70 -1.38
C ALA A 194 14.51 -6.88 -1.47
N LYS A 195 14.52 -7.68 -0.41
CA LYS A 195 15.26 -8.93 -0.32
C LYS A 195 14.31 -10.05 0.06
N ILE A 196 14.34 -11.08 -0.76
CA ILE A 196 13.60 -12.32 -0.57
C ILE A 196 14.47 -13.30 0.18
N PHE A 197 13.85 -13.94 1.15
CA PHE A 197 14.44 -15.00 1.95
C PHE A 197 13.52 -16.24 1.86
N LYS A 198 14.01 -17.41 2.19
CA LYS A 198 13.19 -18.63 2.28
C LYS A 198 12.01 -18.48 3.26
N TRP A 199 12.18 -17.69 4.31
CA TRP A 199 11.18 -17.47 5.35
C TRP A 199 10.21 -16.32 5.04
N GLY A 200 10.54 -15.43 4.09
CA GLY A 200 9.72 -14.24 3.82
C GLY A 200 10.49 -13.14 3.14
N VAL A 201 10.15 -11.88 3.44
CA VAL A 201 10.69 -10.71 2.74
C VAL A 201 10.89 -9.53 3.67
N LEU A 202 11.89 -8.75 3.33
CA LEU A 202 12.11 -7.40 3.86
C LEU A 202 12.29 -6.44 2.69
N GLY A 203 11.75 -5.23 2.80
CA GLY A 203 11.96 -4.20 1.80
C GLY A 203 11.58 -2.81 2.27
N ALA A 204 11.98 -1.84 1.46
CA ALA A 204 11.62 -0.46 1.64
C ALA A 204 11.43 0.22 0.28
N LEU A 205 10.48 1.14 0.27
CA LEU A 205 10.18 2.07 -0.80
C LEU A 205 10.43 3.49 -0.28
N VAL A 206 11.04 4.33 -1.09
CA VAL A 206 11.20 5.76 -0.81
C VAL A 206 10.70 6.54 -2.01
N THR A 207 9.94 7.58 -1.74
CA THR A 207 9.41 8.53 -2.72
C THR A 207 9.77 9.94 -2.33
N HIS A 208 9.83 10.82 -3.31
CA HIS A 208 9.83 12.25 -3.05
C HIS A 208 8.92 12.95 -4.05
N GLN A 209 8.08 13.87 -3.59
CA GLN A 209 7.16 14.62 -4.45
C GLN A 209 7.30 16.11 -4.20
N TRP A 210 7.24 16.87 -5.28
CA TRP A 210 7.14 18.32 -5.30
C TRP A 210 5.84 18.74 -5.97
N ASP A 211 5.34 19.91 -5.61
CA ASP A 211 4.30 20.60 -6.37
C ASP A 211 4.86 21.03 -7.74
N ILE A 212 4.09 20.77 -8.79
CA ILE A 212 4.43 21.12 -10.17
C ILE A 212 3.39 22.03 -10.83
N ALA A 213 2.19 22.10 -10.29
CA ALA A 213 1.08 22.97 -10.72
C ALA A 213 -0.02 23.00 -9.65
N GLY A 214 -0.97 23.90 -9.80
CA GLY A 214 -2.14 24.05 -8.92
C GLY A 214 -2.03 25.25 -8.01
N GLU A 215 -2.49 25.13 -6.76
CA GLU A 215 -2.41 26.21 -5.76
C GLU A 215 -0.97 26.66 -5.52
N ASP A 216 -0.70 27.97 -5.63
CA ASP A 216 0.62 28.57 -5.60
C ASP A 216 0.90 29.41 -4.33
N SER A 217 -0.07 29.53 -3.43
CA SER A 217 0.10 30.25 -2.15
C SER A 217 1.04 29.55 -1.16
N TYR A 218 1.37 28.28 -1.41
CA TYR A 218 2.33 27.48 -0.64
C TYR A 218 3.01 26.46 -1.52
N SER A 219 4.19 25.98 -1.09
CA SER A 219 4.91 24.92 -1.82
C SER A 219 4.85 23.61 -1.04
N THR A 220 4.83 22.51 -1.77
CA THR A 220 4.88 21.15 -1.23
C THR A 220 6.21 20.48 -1.56
N SER A 221 6.84 19.88 -0.58
CA SER A 221 8.03 19.05 -0.73
C SER A 221 7.99 17.95 0.32
N ILE A 222 7.66 16.72 -0.10
CA ILE A 222 7.42 15.60 0.81
C ILE A 222 8.28 14.41 0.40
N THR A 223 9.13 13.95 1.32
CA THR A 223 9.73 12.62 1.25
C THR A 223 8.81 11.64 1.96
N GLY A 224 8.40 10.63 1.28
CA GLY A 224 7.58 9.55 1.83
C GLY A 224 8.19 8.19 1.62
N GLY A 225 7.53 7.19 2.11
CA GLY A 225 7.93 5.83 1.83
C GLY A 225 7.17 4.81 2.65
N GLN A 226 7.58 3.58 2.42
CA GLN A 226 7.04 2.42 3.11
C GLN A 226 8.20 1.49 3.44
N TYR A 227 8.24 0.95 4.63
CA TYR A 227 8.99 -0.24 4.90
C TYR A 227 8.03 -1.40 5.08
N PHE A 228 8.46 -2.58 4.73
CA PHE A 228 7.59 -3.75 4.82
C PHE A 228 8.38 -5.00 5.16
N TYR A 229 7.70 -5.89 5.86
CA TYR A 229 8.19 -7.23 6.11
C TYR A 229 7.05 -8.24 6.03
N VAL A 230 7.40 -9.44 5.61
CA VAL A 230 6.51 -10.59 5.61
C VAL A 230 7.27 -11.81 6.10
N TYR A 231 6.72 -12.50 7.06
CA TYR A 231 7.18 -13.80 7.53
C TYR A 231 6.13 -14.84 7.18
N ASN A 232 6.50 -15.81 6.34
CA ASN A 232 5.61 -16.86 5.90
C ASN A 232 5.43 -17.92 6.99
N LEU A 233 4.19 -18.24 7.28
CA LEU A 233 3.76 -19.38 8.07
C LEU A 233 3.21 -20.45 7.13
N THR A 234 2.51 -21.44 7.66
CA THR A 234 1.85 -22.51 6.88
C THR A 234 0.39 -22.17 6.59
N ASN A 235 -0.20 -22.88 5.62
CA ASN A 235 -1.61 -22.76 5.25
C ASN A 235 -2.02 -21.32 4.86
N GLY A 236 -1.17 -20.59 4.14
CA GLY A 236 -1.42 -19.23 3.65
C GLY A 236 -1.39 -18.15 4.74
N TRP A 237 -1.00 -18.45 5.97
CA TRP A 237 -0.82 -17.46 7.02
C TRP A 237 0.51 -16.73 6.88
N GLN A 238 0.51 -15.44 7.17
CA GLN A 238 1.70 -14.59 7.20
C GLN A 238 1.63 -13.61 8.37
N ILE A 239 2.77 -13.36 9.00
CA ILE A 239 2.97 -12.18 9.86
C ILE A 239 3.54 -11.10 8.97
N ASN A 240 2.94 -9.91 8.97
CA ASN A 240 3.38 -8.83 8.08
C ASN A 240 3.05 -7.46 8.64
N ALA A 241 3.75 -6.45 8.16
CA ALA A 241 3.30 -5.08 8.19
C ALA A 241 3.94 -4.30 7.04
N SER A 242 3.26 -3.23 6.65
CA SER A 242 3.71 -2.34 5.57
C SER A 242 3.38 -0.87 5.88
N PRO A 243 3.83 -0.34 7.03
CA PRO A 243 3.53 1.03 7.42
C PRO A 243 4.16 2.04 6.46
N THR A 244 3.41 3.10 6.19
CA THR A 244 3.87 4.25 5.41
C THR A 244 4.30 5.38 6.33
N TRP A 245 5.36 6.06 5.96
CA TRP A 245 5.90 7.22 6.67
C TRP A 245 6.08 8.40 5.73
N SER A 246 6.14 9.60 6.29
CA SER A 246 6.42 10.80 5.51
C SER A 246 7.17 11.86 6.32
N TYR A 247 7.87 12.71 5.58
CA TYR A 247 8.49 13.93 6.09
C TYR A 247 8.18 15.10 5.16
N ASN A 248 7.48 16.10 5.69
CA ASN A 248 7.19 17.34 4.97
C ASN A 248 8.31 18.34 5.22
N HIS A 249 9.08 18.67 4.17
CA HIS A 249 10.21 19.59 4.22
C HIS A 249 9.79 21.07 4.36
N LYS A 250 8.51 21.37 4.17
CA LYS A 250 7.96 22.74 4.26
C LYS A 250 7.20 22.98 5.56
N ALA A 251 7.07 21.94 6.39
CA ALA A 251 6.40 22.06 7.68
C ALA A 251 7.27 22.83 8.69
N ASP A 252 6.61 23.53 9.60
CA ASP A 252 7.25 24.13 10.76
C ASP A 252 7.93 23.08 11.66
N SER A 253 8.83 23.55 12.53
CA SER A 253 9.52 22.66 13.48
C SER A 253 8.52 21.84 14.30
N GLY A 254 8.75 20.53 14.41
CA GLY A 254 7.86 19.61 15.10
C GLY A 254 6.67 19.09 14.27
N GLN A 255 6.40 19.66 13.09
CA GLN A 255 5.21 19.31 12.28
C GLN A 255 5.52 18.41 11.07
N GLY A 256 6.80 18.15 10.76
CA GLY A 256 7.19 17.54 9.49
C GLY A 256 7.07 16.02 9.47
N TRP A 257 7.28 15.33 10.58
CA TRP A 257 7.34 13.88 10.61
C TRP A 257 5.99 13.20 10.83
N THR A 258 5.79 12.12 10.09
CA THR A 258 4.78 11.09 10.37
C THR A 258 5.45 9.73 10.21
N PHE A 259 5.67 9.01 11.31
CA PHE A 259 6.40 7.74 11.31
C PHE A 259 5.72 6.70 12.22
N PRO A 260 5.05 5.70 11.64
CA PRO A 260 4.48 4.59 12.40
C PRO A 260 5.43 3.40 12.50
N VAL A 261 5.21 2.57 13.53
CA VAL A 261 5.65 1.18 13.59
C VAL A 261 4.43 0.29 13.50
N GLY A 262 4.53 -0.83 12.80
CA GLY A 262 3.37 -1.66 12.52
C GLY A 262 3.62 -3.15 12.70
N PHE A 263 2.53 -3.85 13.03
CA PHE A 263 2.46 -5.31 13.13
C PHE A 263 1.11 -5.78 12.59
N GLY A 264 1.07 -6.97 12.00
CA GLY A 264 -0.17 -7.54 11.52
C GLY A 264 -0.05 -8.99 11.09
N VAL A 265 -1.19 -9.51 10.68
CA VAL A 265 -1.32 -10.87 10.16
C VAL A 265 -2.14 -10.86 8.88
N SER A 266 -1.90 -11.83 8.02
CA SER A 266 -2.75 -12.05 6.84
C SER A 266 -2.97 -13.53 6.58
N LYS A 267 -4.05 -13.82 5.88
CA LYS A 267 -4.45 -15.16 5.46
C LYS A 267 -4.78 -15.13 3.98
N THR A 268 -4.10 -15.95 3.20
CA THR A 268 -4.49 -16.27 1.83
C THR A 268 -5.35 -17.52 1.85
N THR A 269 -6.40 -17.56 1.06
CA THR A 269 -7.31 -18.71 0.91
C THR A 269 -7.96 -18.69 -0.46
N ILE A 270 -8.59 -19.79 -0.85
CA ILE A 270 -9.34 -19.90 -2.11
C ILE A 270 -10.83 -19.84 -1.78
N LEU A 271 -11.52 -18.86 -2.36
CA LEU A 271 -12.98 -18.70 -2.22
C LEU A 271 -13.59 -18.63 -3.63
N GLY A 272 -14.52 -19.53 -3.92
CA GLY A 272 -15.18 -19.61 -5.22
C GLY A 272 -14.20 -19.81 -6.38
N GLY A 273 -13.15 -20.65 -6.19
CA GLY A 273 -12.13 -20.91 -7.18
C GLY A 273 -11.12 -19.78 -7.41
N ARG A 274 -11.11 -18.75 -6.56
CA ARG A 274 -10.17 -17.60 -6.69
C ARG A 274 -9.38 -17.40 -5.42
N PRO A 275 -8.09 -17.04 -5.51
CA PRO A 275 -7.32 -16.67 -4.35
C PRO A 275 -7.77 -15.30 -3.80
N TRP A 276 -7.88 -15.24 -2.47
CA TRP A 276 -8.18 -14.03 -1.70
C TRP A 276 -7.17 -13.90 -0.59
N LYS A 277 -6.69 -12.70 -0.35
CA LYS A 277 -5.89 -12.39 0.83
C LYS A 277 -6.65 -11.41 1.72
N PHE A 278 -6.73 -11.74 3.01
CA PHE A 278 -7.28 -10.91 4.06
C PHE A 278 -6.14 -10.51 4.98
N GLY A 279 -6.04 -9.25 5.34
CA GLY A 279 -5.00 -8.74 6.22
C GLY A 279 -5.58 -7.86 7.32
N LEU A 280 -4.96 -7.91 8.48
CA LEU A 280 -5.23 -6.99 9.58
C LEU A 280 -3.90 -6.50 10.12
N GLN A 281 -3.71 -5.18 10.19
CA GLN A 281 -2.51 -4.55 10.72
C GLN A 281 -2.90 -3.51 11.76
N TYR A 282 -2.05 -3.37 12.77
CA TYR A 282 -2.05 -2.28 13.73
C TYR A 282 -0.77 -1.46 13.54
N TRP A 283 -0.91 -0.13 13.48
CA TRP A 283 0.21 0.80 13.40
C TRP A 283 0.15 1.79 14.56
N GLN A 284 1.26 1.94 15.27
CA GLN A 284 1.44 2.98 16.28
C GLN A 284 2.34 4.06 15.71
N TYR A 285 1.89 5.30 15.70
CA TYR A 285 2.69 6.43 15.26
C TYR A 285 3.62 6.85 16.40
N VAL A 286 4.92 6.59 16.22
CA VAL A 286 5.96 6.92 17.19
C VAL A 286 6.52 8.33 16.98
N LYS A 287 6.24 8.92 15.81
CA LYS A 287 6.44 10.34 15.52
C LYS A 287 5.30 10.82 14.62
N GLN A 288 4.74 11.98 14.95
CA GLN A 288 3.68 12.69 14.22
C GLN A 288 3.85 14.18 14.41
N ALA A 289 3.05 14.99 13.69
CA ALA A 289 2.98 16.43 13.93
C ALA A 289 2.54 16.72 15.37
N ASP A 290 3.25 17.65 16.04
CA ASP A 290 3.04 17.94 17.45
C ASP A 290 1.66 18.61 17.69
N VAL A 291 1.18 19.43 16.74
CA VAL A 291 -0.10 20.16 16.85
C VAL A 291 -1.30 19.25 16.69
N PHE A 292 -1.32 18.44 15.63
CA PHE A 292 -2.37 17.46 15.31
C PHE A 292 -1.81 16.41 14.34
N GLY A 293 -1.75 15.18 14.77
CA GLY A 293 -1.22 14.09 13.96
C GLY A 293 -1.80 12.74 14.36
N PRO A 294 -1.59 11.69 13.56
CA PRO A 294 -2.11 10.36 13.84
C PRO A 294 -1.47 9.78 15.10
N ASP A 295 -2.28 9.08 15.92
CA ASP A 295 -1.82 8.35 17.11
C ASP A 295 -1.64 6.87 16.81
N TRP A 296 -2.72 6.21 16.42
CA TRP A 296 -2.68 4.80 15.97
C TRP A 296 -3.67 4.56 14.85
N GLN A 297 -3.45 3.45 14.13
CA GLN A 297 -4.28 3.02 13.01
C GLN A 297 -4.47 1.52 13.02
N VAL A 298 -5.67 1.09 12.67
CA VAL A 298 -5.97 -0.29 12.27
C VAL A 298 -6.29 -0.30 10.79
N ARG A 299 -5.62 -1.18 10.03
CA ARG A 299 -5.89 -1.44 8.62
C ARG A 299 -6.43 -2.83 8.43
N PHE A 300 -7.59 -2.94 7.81
CA PHE A 300 -8.07 -4.18 7.21
C PHE A 300 -7.83 -4.13 5.70
N THR A 301 -7.22 -5.19 5.16
CA THR A 301 -6.97 -5.31 3.71
C THR A 301 -7.72 -6.49 3.15
N LEU A 302 -8.42 -6.29 2.04
CA LEU A 302 -9.06 -7.31 1.23
C LEU A 302 -8.44 -7.28 -0.16
N THR A 303 -7.89 -8.42 -0.61
CA THR A 303 -7.16 -8.52 -1.88
C THR A 303 -7.63 -9.75 -2.67
N PRO A 304 -8.64 -9.63 -3.52
CA PRO A 304 -8.92 -10.64 -4.55
C PRO A 304 -7.83 -10.64 -5.63
N VAL A 305 -7.39 -11.85 -6.02
CA VAL A 305 -6.56 -12.05 -7.20
C VAL A 305 -7.45 -12.08 -8.43
N VAL A 306 -7.04 -11.35 -9.48
CA VAL A 306 -7.81 -11.25 -10.73
C VAL A 306 -6.97 -11.64 -11.95
N PRO A 307 -7.59 -12.20 -12.99
CA PRO A 307 -6.88 -12.45 -14.24
C PRO A 307 -6.42 -11.14 -14.87
N LEU A 308 -5.22 -11.16 -15.44
CA LEU A 308 -4.70 -10.01 -16.17
C LEU A 308 -5.36 -9.89 -17.55
N PRO A 309 -5.77 -8.67 -17.97
CA PRO A 309 -6.41 -8.48 -19.28
C PRO A 309 -5.53 -8.89 -20.47
N TRP A 310 -4.22 -8.89 -20.30
CA TRP A 310 -3.21 -9.28 -21.29
C TRP A 310 -2.63 -10.69 -21.06
N GLY A 311 -3.11 -11.41 -20.07
CA GLY A 311 -2.76 -12.82 -19.85
C GLY A 311 -3.23 -13.67 -21.04
N LYS A 312 -2.41 -14.64 -21.47
CA LYS A 312 -2.87 -15.61 -22.48
C LYS A 312 -4.02 -16.44 -21.88
N LYS A 313 -5.10 -16.57 -22.64
CA LYS A 313 -6.20 -17.51 -22.34
C LYS A 313 -5.71 -18.93 -22.47
#